data_c3329b3a5b312ecb782195f5b6f72911
#
_entry.id   c3329b3a5b312ecb782195f5b6f72911
#
_cell.length_a   1.000
_cell.length_b   1.000
_cell.length_c   1.000
_cell.angle_alpha   90.00
_cell.angle_beta   90.00
_cell.angle_gamma   90.00
#
_symmetry.space_group_name_H-M   'P 1'
#
loop_
_entity.id
_entity.type
_entity.pdbx_description
1 polymer ?
#
loop_
_entity_poly.entity_id
_entity_poly.type
_entity_poly.pdbx_seq_one_letter_code
_entity_poly.pdbx_strand_id
1 'polypeptide(L)'
;SSVFDLVKYLKLDSVTLVEDSMSGFLEAYKSSEKRNLQLQYGLRITICSNIENKTTESRAKEYKLIVFAKNTKGYSDLIKISTTACFEGFYYYPRIDMLSLKKLWSDNLVLAVPFYDSFVYKNNFTYSICVPEFSFCDPIFFTEDNNLPMDRLLANKVADYTKDKHEVYKTQSIYYESKEDFLSYLTFRCISKRTTLNKPNLEHCSSNEFCAEAFKEKYGQ
;
A
#
# COMPACT_ATOMS: atom_id res chain seq x y z
N SER A 1 1.14 15.46 -15.71
CA SER A 1 -0.29 15.12 -15.57
C SER A 1 -0.59 14.76 -14.11
N SER A 2 -1.78 15.13 -13.60
CA SER A 2 -2.20 14.68 -12.26
C SER A 2 -2.82 13.28 -12.35
N VAL A 3 -2.86 12.55 -11.22
CA VAL A 3 -3.53 11.24 -11.16
C VAL A 3 -5.01 11.33 -11.62
N PHE A 4 -5.67 12.44 -11.38
CA PHE A 4 -7.05 12.66 -11.80
C PHE A 4 -7.22 12.89 -13.31
N ASP A 5 -6.19 13.39 -13.98
CA ASP A 5 -6.17 13.52 -15.43
C ASP A 5 -5.97 12.14 -16.08
N LEU A 6 -5.18 11.26 -15.46
CA LEU A 6 -5.03 9.86 -15.86
C LEU A 6 -6.34 9.08 -15.69
N VAL A 7 -7.04 9.24 -14.57
CA VAL A 7 -8.35 8.60 -14.32
C VAL A 7 -9.35 8.98 -15.42
N LYS A 8 -9.39 10.26 -15.78
CA LYS A 8 -10.25 10.77 -16.87
C LYS A 8 -9.81 10.21 -18.24
N TYR A 9 -8.51 10.16 -18.51
CA TYR A 9 -7.97 9.58 -19.73
C TYR A 9 -8.34 8.09 -19.86
N LEU A 10 -8.32 7.36 -18.75
CA LEU A 10 -8.72 5.95 -18.67
C LEU A 10 -10.24 5.75 -18.63
N LYS A 11 -11.04 6.83 -18.64
CA LYS A 11 -12.53 6.81 -18.57
C LYS A 11 -13.05 6.05 -17.34
N LEU A 12 -12.38 6.21 -16.20
CA LEU A 12 -12.80 5.62 -14.94
C LEU A 12 -13.62 6.62 -14.12
N ASP A 13 -14.58 6.12 -13.34
CA ASP A 13 -15.45 6.92 -12.48
C ASP A 13 -14.94 7.00 -11.03
N SER A 14 -13.94 6.18 -10.70
CA SER A 14 -13.39 6.08 -9.36
C SER A 14 -11.88 5.99 -9.36
N VAL A 15 -11.28 6.43 -8.25
CA VAL A 15 -9.85 6.30 -7.99
C VAL A 15 -9.60 5.89 -6.55
N THR A 16 -8.71 4.94 -6.35
CA THR A 16 -8.21 4.55 -5.04
C THR A 16 -6.82 5.15 -4.86
N LEU A 17 -6.70 6.08 -3.92
CA LEU A 17 -5.42 6.71 -3.58
C LEU A 17 -4.87 6.09 -2.31
N VAL A 18 -3.69 5.47 -2.42
CA VAL A 18 -2.98 4.86 -1.28
C VAL A 18 -1.68 5.60 -1.06
N GLU A 19 -1.54 6.19 0.13
CA GLU A 19 -0.40 7.03 0.49
C GLU A 19 0.19 6.62 1.85
N ASP A 20 1.47 6.89 2.07
CA ASP A 20 2.16 6.66 3.35
C ASP A 20 1.85 7.77 4.40
N SER A 21 1.14 8.82 4.00
CA SER A 21 0.73 9.93 4.86
C SER A 21 -0.61 10.51 4.44
N MET A 22 -1.23 11.30 5.30
CA MET A 22 -2.52 11.94 5.03
C MET A 22 -2.39 13.34 4.40
N SER A 23 -1.18 13.80 4.12
CA SER A 23 -0.92 15.19 3.71
C SER A 23 -1.60 15.59 2.38
N GLY A 24 -1.72 14.66 1.43
CA GLY A 24 -2.33 14.91 0.12
C GLY A 24 -3.85 14.67 0.03
N PHE A 25 -4.48 14.13 1.07
CA PHE A 25 -5.87 13.67 0.98
C PHE A 25 -6.89 14.79 0.81
N LEU A 26 -6.68 15.95 1.44
CA LEU A 26 -7.58 17.09 1.28
C LEU A 26 -7.54 17.66 -0.14
N GLU A 27 -6.37 17.75 -0.74
CA GLU A 27 -6.22 18.22 -2.12
C GLU A 27 -6.81 17.20 -3.11
N ALA A 28 -6.59 15.92 -2.86
CA ALA A 28 -7.19 14.84 -3.63
C ALA A 28 -8.72 14.88 -3.57
N TYR A 29 -9.30 15.09 -2.39
CA TYR A 29 -10.73 15.24 -2.20
C TYR A 29 -11.30 16.40 -3.04
N LYS A 30 -10.72 17.59 -2.90
CA LYS A 30 -11.14 18.77 -3.69
C LYS A 30 -11.02 18.56 -5.19
N SER A 31 -10.00 17.83 -5.61
CA SER A 31 -9.75 17.54 -7.03
C SER A 31 -10.72 16.51 -7.58
N SER A 32 -11.11 15.51 -6.79
CA SER A 32 -12.11 14.50 -7.17
C SER A 32 -13.51 15.12 -7.27
N GLU A 33 -13.91 15.97 -6.31
CA GLU A 33 -15.20 16.68 -6.36
C GLU A 33 -15.34 17.53 -7.61
N LYS A 34 -14.31 18.31 -7.98
CA LYS A 34 -14.32 19.12 -9.20
C LYS A 34 -14.51 18.29 -10.48
N ARG A 35 -14.14 17.01 -10.45
CA ARG A 35 -14.19 16.11 -11.60
C ARG A 35 -15.32 15.08 -11.52
N ASN A 36 -16.13 15.13 -10.46
CA ASN A 36 -17.20 14.17 -10.18
C ASN A 36 -16.71 12.72 -10.17
N LEU A 37 -15.58 12.48 -9.51
CA LEU A 37 -14.96 11.16 -9.36
C LEU A 37 -15.15 10.64 -7.94
N GLN A 38 -15.43 9.34 -7.80
CA GLN A 38 -15.41 8.68 -6.50
C GLN A 38 -13.97 8.48 -6.06
N LEU A 39 -13.64 8.94 -4.84
CA LEU A 39 -12.32 8.81 -4.26
C LEU A 39 -12.35 7.92 -3.02
N GLN A 40 -11.51 6.89 -3.02
CA GLN A 40 -11.24 6.06 -1.85
C GLN A 40 -9.86 6.41 -1.28
N TYR A 41 -9.80 6.61 0.03
CA TYR A 41 -8.55 6.86 0.74
C TYR A 41 -8.04 5.62 1.43
N GLY A 42 -6.79 5.25 1.16
CA GLY A 42 -6.04 4.22 1.84
C GLY A 42 -4.76 4.79 2.46
N LEU A 43 -4.64 4.69 3.77
CA LEU A 43 -3.41 5.00 4.48
C LEU A 43 -2.56 3.74 4.58
N ARG A 44 -1.39 3.74 3.93
CA ARG A 44 -0.42 2.65 4.02
C ARG A 44 0.46 2.86 5.24
N ILE A 45 0.28 2.03 6.24
CA ILE A 45 0.94 2.13 7.54
C ILE A 45 2.04 1.07 7.69
N THR A 46 3.09 1.42 8.44
CA THR A 46 4.12 0.46 8.85
C THR A 46 3.69 -0.19 10.16
N ILE A 47 3.60 -1.52 10.14
CA ILE A 47 3.33 -2.31 11.33
C ILE A 47 4.66 -2.78 11.93
N CYS A 48 4.85 -2.52 13.22
CA CYS A 48 5.96 -3.04 14.01
C CYS A 48 5.47 -4.08 15.02
N SER A 49 6.37 -4.85 15.59
CA SER A 49 6.03 -5.87 16.59
C SER A 49 5.57 -5.27 17.91
N ASN A 50 6.15 -4.14 18.30
CA ASN A 50 5.82 -3.39 19.51
C ASN A 50 6.23 -1.92 19.29
N ILE A 51 5.32 -0.99 19.56
CA ILE A 51 5.50 0.44 19.37
C ILE A 51 6.62 1.01 20.27
N GLU A 52 6.80 0.43 21.44
CA GLU A 52 7.83 0.83 22.40
C GLU A 52 9.24 0.36 22.02
N ASN A 53 9.33 -0.69 21.19
CA ASN A 53 10.63 -1.22 20.79
C ASN A 53 11.22 -0.38 19.63
N LYS A 54 12.17 0.50 19.95
CA LYS A 54 12.83 1.43 19.02
C LYS A 54 14.29 1.01 18.77
N THR A 55 14.49 -0.24 18.31
CA THR A 55 15.81 -0.79 17.98
C THR A 55 15.95 -1.09 16.48
N THR A 56 17.17 -1.18 16.01
CA THR A 56 17.47 -1.52 14.60
C THR A 56 16.95 -2.93 14.26
N GLU A 57 17.07 -3.87 15.19
CA GLU A 57 16.62 -5.25 15.01
C GLU A 57 15.09 -5.35 14.89
N SER A 58 14.34 -4.47 15.59
CA SER A 58 12.88 -4.45 15.51
C SER A 58 12.38 -4.12 14.11
N ARG A 59 13.15 -3.36 13.33
CA ARG A 59 12.81 -2.98 11.95
C ARG A 59 12.80 -4.16 10.98
N ALA A 60 13.56 -5.22 11.25
CA ALA A 60 13.57 -6.41 10.41
C ALA A 60 12.19 -7.09 10.32
N LYS A 61 11.36 -6.93 11.37
CA LYS A 61 10.01 -7.52 11.46
C LYS A 61 8.89 -6.56 11.04
N GLU A 62 9.22 -5.43 10.42
CA GLU A 62 8.22 -4.48 9.95
C GLU A 62 7.66 -4.86 8.59
N TYR A 63 6.37 -4.63 8.41
CA TYR A 63 5.64 -4.86 7.16
C TYR A 63 4.57 -3.77 6.97
N LYS A 64 3.96 -3.72 5.79
CA LYS A 64 2.93 -2.74 5.46
C LYS A 64 1.54 -3.36 5.49
N LEU A 65 0.58 -2.55 5.97
CA LEU A 65 -0.85 -2.75 5.78
C LEU A 65 -1.47 -1.47 5.22
N ILE A 66 -2.66 -1.56 4.66
CA ILE A 66 -3.42 -0.41 4.17
C ILE A 66 -4.72 -0.35 4.95
N VAL A 67 -5.07 0.83 5.45
CA VAL A 67 -6.35 1.08 6.11
C VAL A 67 -7.16 2.02 5.27
N PHE A 68 -8.32 1.58 4.80
CA PHE A 68 -9.27 2.39 4.03
C PHE A 68 -10.38 2.94 4.93
N ALA A 69 -10.80 4.16 4.65
CA ALA A 69 -11.98 4.77 5.26
C ALA A 69 -13.22 4.48 4.40
N LYS A 70 -14.28 3.91 5.00
CA LYS A 70 -15.57 3.69 4.34
C LYS A 70 -16.42 4.97 4.24
N ASN A 71 -16.20 5.91 5.15
CA ASN A 71 -17.00 7.14 5.31
C ASN A 71 -16.22 8.20 6.09
N THR A 72 -16.86 9.34 6.35
CA THR A 72 -16.26 10.46 7.10
C THR A 72 -15.82 10.10 8.52
N LYS A 73 -16.54 9.18 9.21
CA LYS A 73 -16.12 8.69 10.54
C LYS A 73 -14.83 7.87 10.41
N GLY A 74 -14.76 6.98 9.42
CA GLY A 74 -13.54 6.23 9.11
C GLY A 74 -12.36 7.14 8.79
N TYR A 75 -12.59 8.25 8.06
CA TYR A 75 -11.54 9.24 7.83
C TYR A 75 -11.03 9.88 9.14
N SER A 76 -11.94 10.20 10.08
CA SER A 76 -11.54 10.68 11.41
C SER A 76 -10.74 9.62 12.19
N ASP A 77 -11.06 8.35 12.01
CA ASP A 77 -10.31 7.25 12.66
C ASP A 77 -8.94 7.05 12.00
N LEU A 78 -8.81 7.24 10.67
CA LEU A 78 -7.49 7.28 10.01
C LEU A 78 -6.61 8.39 10.57
N ILE A 79 -7.16 9.56 10.89
CA ILE A 79 -6.40 10.66 11.52
C ILE A 79 -5.84 10.21 12.86
N LYS A 80 -6.63 9.53 13.70
CA LYS A 80 -6.17 9.01 15.00
C LYS A 80 -5.07 7.97 14.83
N ILE A 81 -5.23 7.03 13.90
CA ILE A 81 -4.22 6.01 13.59
C ILE A 81 -2.92 6.68 13.12
N SER A 82 -3.01 7.62 12.19
CA SER A 82 -1.85 8.38 11.69
C SER A 82 -1.17 9.17 12.80
N THR A 83 -1.96 9.81 13.67
CA THR A 83 -1.45 10.57 14.82
C THR A 83 -0.68 9.67 15.79
N THR A 84 -1.26 8.55 16.18
CA THR A 84 -0.58 7.57 17.07
C THR A 84 0.71 7.05 16.44
N ALA A 85 0.69 6.73 15.14
CA ALA A 85 1.90 6.28 14.44
C ALA A 85 3.00 7.34 14.41
N CYS A 86 2.62 8.62 14.25
CA CYS A 86 3.56 9.74 14.19
C CYS A 86 4.12 10.15 15.56
N PHE A 87 3.31 10.11 16.61
CA PHE A 87 3.74 10.59 17.94
C PHE A 87 4.31 9.47 18.81
N GLU A 88 3.57 8.39 18.99
CA GLU A 88 3.96 7.30 19.87
C GLU A 88 4.90 6.32 19.19
N GLY A 89 4.57 5.93 17.94
CA GLY A 89 5.29 4.90 17.20
C GLY A 89 6.50 5.37 16.40
N PHE A 90 6.77 6.67 16.34
CA PHE A 90 7.84 7.20 15.49
C PHE A 90 9.23 6.64 15.87
N TYR A 91 9.85 5.99 14.88
CA TYR A 91 11.25 5.58 14.92
C TYR A 91 11.80 5.58 13.50
N TYR A 92 12.49 6.65 13.12
CA TYR A 92 12.86 7.05 11.76
C TYR A 92 11.69 7.40 10.83
N TYR A 93 10.54 6.75 10.99
CA TYR A 93 9.29 6.98 10.28
C TYR A 93 8.09 6.55 11.15
N PRO A 94 6.88 6.97 10.79
CA PRO A 94 5.66 6.58 11.52
C PRO A 94 5.44 5.06 11.49
N ARG A 95 5.14 4.47 12.67
CA ARG A 95 4.86 3.04 12.83
C ARG A 95 3.74 2.86 13.86
N ILE A 96 3.05 1.74 13.78
CA ILE A 96 2.07 1.33 14.79
C ILE A 96 2.16 -0.18 14.99
N ASP A 97 1.84 -0.69 16.17
CA ASP A 97 1.69 -2.14 16.38
C ASP A 97 0.22 -2.58 16.26
N MET A 98 0.00 -3.88 16.11
CA MET A 98 -1.34 -4.45 15.96
C MET A 98 -2.22 -4.20 17.18
N LEU A 99 -1.63 -4.12 18.39
CA LEU A 99 -2.37 -3.86 19.62
C LEU A 99 -2.92 -2.43 19.65
N SER A 100 -2.11 -1.45 19.29
CA SER A 100 -2.52 -0.04 19.19
C SER A 100 -3.52 0.16 18.06
N LEU A 101 -3.31 -0.50 16.92
CA LEU A 101 -4.25 -0.47 15.80
C LEU A 101 -5.63 -1.04 16.21
N LYS A 102 -5.65 -2.16 16.93
CA LYS A 102 -6.88 -2.78 17.46
C LYS A 102 -7.66 -1.82 18.39
N LYS A 103 -6.97 -1.07 19.25
CA LYS A 103 -7.61 -0.09 20.15
C LYS A 103 -8.28 1.07 19.40
N LEU A 104 -7.75 1.43 18.23
CA LEU A 104 -8.26 2.54 17.40
C LEU A 104 -9.21 2.07 16.31
N TRP A 105 -9.46 0.76 16.21
CA TRP A 105 -10.25 0.17 15.14
C TRP A 105 -11.73 0.46 15.29
N SER A 106 -12.40 0.65 14.15
CA SER A 106 -13.86 0.77 14.07
C SER A 106 -14.40 0.08 12.81
N ASP A 107 -15.70 -0.20 12.79
CA ASP A 107 -16.41 -0.78 11.65
C ASP A 107 -16.47 0.16 10.42
N ASN A 108 -16.05 1.41 10.60
CA ASN A 108 -15.94 2.40 9.51
C ASN A 108 -14.64 2.27 8.70
N LEU A 109 -13.80 1.30 9.05
CA LEU A 109 -12.52 1.04 8.41
C LEU A 109 -12.54 -0.32 7.68
N VAL A 110 -11.66 -0.47 6.70
CA VAL A 110 -11.32 -1.75 6.05
C VAL A 110 -9.81 -1.91 6.13
N LEU A 111 -9.36 -3.08 6.58
CA LEU A 111 -7.96 -3.45 6.54
C LEU A 111 -7.65 -4.20 5.25
N ALA A 112 -6.61 -3.77 4.55
CA ALA A 112 -6.13 -4.48 3.37
C ALA A 112 -4.65 -4.86 3.53
N VAL A 113 -4.32 -6.04 3.05
CA VAL A 113 -2.97 -6.57 2.98
C VAL A 113 -2.45 -6.32 1.56
N PRO A 114 -1.46 -5.42 1.35
CA PRO A 114 -0.92 -5.15 0.03
C PRO A 114 -0.19 -6.37 -0.51
N PHE A 115 -0.07 -6.48 -1.83
CA PHE A 115 0.64 -7.58 -2.46
C PHE A 115 2.14 -7.52 -2.15
N TYR A 116 2.76 -6.38 -2.41
CA TYR A 116 4.15 -6.13 -2.05
C TYR A 116 4.26 -5.51 -0.65
N ASP A 117 5.41 -5.64 -0.01
CA ASP A 117 5.73 -5.11 1.33
C ASP A 117 4.86 -5.64 2.49
N SER A 118 3.96 -6.61 2.23
CA SER A 118 3.14 -7.26 3.25
C SER A 118 3.93 -8.26 4.10
N PHE A 119 3.32 -8.74 5.17
CA PHE A 119 3.88 -9.84 5.97
C PHE A 119 4.04 -11.14 5.16
N VAL A 120 3.14 -11.41 4.19
CA VAL A 120 3.25 -12.57 3.29
C VAL A 120 4.51 -12.44 2.43
N TYR A 121 4.73 -11.26 1.85
CA TYR A 121 5.96 -10.96 1.12
C TYR A 121 7.20 -11.12 2.01
N LYS A 122 7.21 -10.47 3.18
CA LYS A 122 8.34 -10.51 4.11
C LYS A 122 8.70 -11.94 4.52
N ASN A 123 7.73 -12.75 4.88
CA ASN A 123 7.92 -14.13 5.34
C ASN A 123 8.46 -15.06 4.24
N ASN A 124 8.26 -14.75 2.96
CA ASN A 124 8.68 -15.60 1.86
C ASN A 124 9.97 -15.13 1.15
N PHE A 125 10.26 -13.82 1.19
CA PHE A 125 11.39 -13.23 0.44
C PHE A 125 12.43 -12.56 1.33
N THR A 126 12.22 -12.52 2.65
CA THR A 126 13.20 -12.03 3.61
C THR A 126 13.38 -13.04 4.74
N TYR A 127 14.40 -12.88 5.56
CA TYR A 127 14.62 -13.73 6.74
C TYR A 127 13.75 -13.33 7.95
N SER A 128 12.65 -12.62 7.71
CA SER A 128 11.76 -12.13 8.76
C SER A 128 10.57 -13.06 8.94
N ILE A 129 10.11 -13.21 10.17
CA ILE A 129 8.87 -13.90 10.50
C ILE A 129 7.93 -12.87 11.13
N CYS A 130 6.89 -12.51 10.38
CA CYS A 130 5.85 -11.59 10.79
C CYS A 130 4.53 -12.36 10.94
N VAL A 131 3.94 -12.33 12.12
CA VAL A 131 2.67 -13.00 12.41
C VAL A 131 1.66 -11.95 12.88
N PRO A 132 0.84 -11.39 11.97
CA PRO A 132 -0.21 -10.45 12.36
C PRO A 132 -1.36 -11.16 13.06
N GLU A 133 -2.01 -10.45 13.98
CA GLU A 133 -3.25 -10.90 14.63
C GLU A 133 -4.43 -10.06 14.10
N PHE A 134 -5.37 -10.72 13.42
CA PHE A 134 -6.56 -10.08 12.83
C PHE A 134 -7.85 -10.34 13.62
N SER A 135 -7.76 -10.62 14.92
CA SER A 135 -8.93 -10.95 15.76
C SER A 135 -10.01 -9.85 15.84
N PHE A 136 -9.69 -8.64 15.40
CA PHE A 136 -10.56 -7.47 15.49
C PHE A 136 -11.15 -7.03 14.13
N CYS A 137 -10.73 -7.64 13.04
CA CYS A 137 -11.24 -7.35 11.70
C CYS A 137 -10.98 -8.52 10.75
N ASP A 138 -11.72 -8.55 9.66
CA ASP A 138 -11.47 -9.47 8.55
C ASP A 138 -10.74 -8.70 7.43
N PRO A 139 -9.43 -8.95 7.22
CA PRO A 139 -8.67 -8.23 6.22
C PRO A 139 -8.97 -8.75 4.80
N ILE A 140 -9.01 -7.83 3.84
CA ILE A 140 -8.98 -8.16 2.42
C ILE A 140 -7.52 -8.26 1.94
N PHE A 141 -7.27 -9.07 0.93
CA PHE A 141 -5.93 -9.26 0.36
C PHE A 141 -5.87 -8.77 -1.07
N PHE A 142 -4.77 -8.15 -1.44
CA PHE A 142 -4.52 -7.74 -2.81
C PHE A 142 -3.55 -8.68 -3.50
N THR A 143 -3.79 -8.90 -4.80
CA THR A 143 -2.86 -9.57 -5.70
C THR A 143 -2.62 -8.71 -6.93
N GLU A 144 -1.38 -8.69 -7.40
CA GLU A 144 -0.97 -7.97 -8.60
C GLU A 144 -0.18 -8.90 -9.53
N ASP A 145 -0.15 -8.54 -10.80
CA ASP A 145 0.69 -9.17 -11.81
C ASP A 145 1.37 -8.06 -12.62
N ASN A 146 2.63 -7.81 -12.30
CA ASN A 146 3.44 -6.75 -12.89
C ASN A 146 4.67 -7.31 -13.62
N ASN A 147 4.59 -8.57 -14.07
CA ASN A 147 5.69 -9.28 -14.74
C ASN A 147 6.99 -9.34 -13.91
N LEU A 148 6.89 -9.29 -12.59
CA LEU A 148 8.04 -9.53 -11.73
C LEU A 148 8.25 -11.04 -11.53
N PRO A 149 9.51 -11.51 -11.45
CA PRO A 149 9.80 -12.95 -11.31
C PRO A 149 9.14 -13.61 -10.11
N MET A 150 8.86 -12.83 -9.06
CA MET A 150 8.27 -13.31 -7.81
C MET A 150 6.73 -13.30 -7.80
N ASP A 151 6.06 -12.62 -8.72
CA ASP A 151 4.62 -12.37 -8.66
C ASP A 151 3.81 -13.67 -8.59
N ARG A 152 4.13 -14.65 -9.43
CA ARG A 152 3.45 -15.95 -9.43
C ARG A 152 3.62 -16.71 -8.10
N LEU A 153 4.84 -16.71 -7.55
CA LEU A 153 5.10 -17.37 -6.28
C LEU A 153 4.36 -16.67 -5.14
N LEU A 154 4.42 -15.34 -5.12
CA LEU A 154 3.74 -14.55 -4.09
C LEU A 154 2.21 -14.71 -4.19
N ALA A 155 1.63 -14.70 -5.38
CA ALA A 155 0.20 -14.93 -5.58
C ALA A 155 -0.24 -16.30 -5.05
N ASN A 156 0.55 -17.36 -5.28
CA ASN A 156 0.29 -18.68 -4.71
C ASN A 156 0.35 -18.65 -3.17
N LYS A 157 1.32 -17.93 -2.58
CA LYS A 157 1.42 -17.80 -1.11
C LYS A 157 0.27 -17.00 -0.51
N VAL A 158 -0.21 -15.97 -1.19
CA VAL A 158 -1.44 -15.26 -0.78
C VAL A 158 -2.63 -16.19 -0.85
N ALA A 159 -2.81 -16.93 -1.94
CA ALA A 159 -3.89 -17.91 -2.10
C ALA A 159 -3.85 -19.00 -1.01
N ASP A 160 -2.66 -19.52 -0.69
CA ASP A 160 -2.49 -20.52 0.36
C ASP A 160 -2.85 -19.97 1.75
N TYR A 161 -2.50 -18.72 2.03
CA TYR A 161 -2.80 -18.07 3.30
C TYR A 161 -4.29 -17.75 3.46
N THR A 162 -4.92 -17.29 2.37
CA THR A 162 -6.31 -16.80 2.38
C THR A 162 -7.37 -17.89 2.24
N LYS A 163 -6.98 -19.13 1.90
CA LYS A 163 -7.88 -20.27 1.62
C LYS A 163 -9.17 -20.21 2.41
N ASP A 164 -10.29 -19.94 1.73
CA ASP A 164 -11.67 -19.95 2.25
C ASP A 164 -11.92 -19.06 3.49
N LYS A 165 -10.98 -18.18 3.83
CA LYS A 165 -11.04 -17.35 5.05
C LYS A 165 -11.14 -15.86 4.77
N HIS A 166 -10.53 -15.40 3.68
CA HIS A 166 -10.40 -13.97 3.39
C HIS A 166 -10.67 -13.67 1.93
N GLU A 167 -11.23 -12.50 1.66
CA GLU A 167 -11.43 -12.02 0.29
C GLU A 167 -10.12 -11.59 -0.37
N VAL A 168 -9.97 -11.94 -1.65
CA VAL A 168 -8.79 -11.59 -2.45
C VAL A 168 -9.24 -10.76 -3.65
N TYR A 169 -8.64 -9.58 -3.81
CA TYR A 169 -8.91 -8.68 -4.92
C TYR A 169 -7.69 -8.58 -5.83
N LYS A 170 -7.93 -8.67 -7.14
CA LYS A 170 -6.90 -8.39 -8.13
C LYS A 170 -6.82 -6.89 -8.32
N THR A 171 -5.64 -6.31 -8.10
CA THR A 171 -5.36 -4.88 -8.18
C THR A 171 -4.21 -4.59 -9.12
N GLN A 172 -3.99 -3.32 -9.44
CA GLN A 172 -2.85 -2.84 -10.21
C GLN A 172 -2.36 -1.53 -9.57
N SER A 173 -1.14 -1.52 -9.11
CA SER A 173 -0.47 -0.30 -8.65
C SER A 173 -0.01 0.54 -9.84
N ILE A 174 -0.33 1.83 -9.84
CA ILE A 174 0.05 2.78 -10.88
C ILE A 174 0.85 3.91 -10.25
N TYR A 175 2.10 4.09 -10.68
CA TYR A 175 3.01 5.10 -10.15
C TYR A 175 3.40 6.17 -11.16
N TYR A 176 3.27 5.91 -12.48
CA TYR A 176 3.64 6.81 -13.56
C TYR A 176 2.73 6.61 -14.79
N GLU A 177 2.87 7.46 -15.80
CA GLU A 177 1.94 7.54 -16.92
C GLU A 177 2.22 6.49 -18.00
N SER A 178 3.43 6.48 -18.56
CA SER A 178 3.80 5.65 -19.70
C SER A 178 4.95 4.69 -19.39
N LYS A 179 5.09 3.63 -20.18
CA LYS A 179 6.20 2.67 -20.03
C LYS A 179 7.58 3.32 -20.22
N GLU A 180 7.65 4.41 -20.98
CA GLU A 180 8.88 5.18 -21.19
C GLU A 180 9.36 5.90 -19.91
N ASP A 181 8.45 6.25 -19.00
CA ASP A 181 8.75 6.91 -17.74
C ASP A 181 9.40 5.98 -16.68
N PHE A 182 9.49 4.70 -16.97
CA PHE A 182 10.01 3.69 -16.04
C PHE A 182 11.39 4.03 -15.48
N LEU A 183 12.33 4.43 -16.34
CA LEU A 183 13.69 4.76 -15.88
C LEU A 183 13.72 6.00 -15.00
N SER A 184 12.90 7.01 -15.31
CA SER A 184 12.74 8.22 -14.51
C SER A 184 12.17 7.90 -13.14
N TYR A 185 11.13 7.07 -13.08
CA TYR A 185 10.54 6.60 -11.83
C TYR A 185 11.53 5.79 -10.98
N LEU A 186 12.26 4.86 -11.60
CA LEU A 186 13.28 4.06 -10.92
C LEU A 186 14.40 4.94 -10.35
N THR A 187 14.84 5.94 -11.11
CA THR A 187 15.83 6.93 -10.66
C THR A 187 15.33 7.68 -9.43
N PHE A 188 14.09 8.16 -9.47
CA PHE A 188 13.46 8.83 -8.33
C PHE A 188 13.40 7.93 -7.08
N ARG A 189 13.04 6.67 -7.23
CA ARG A 189 13.07 5.69 -6.14
C ARG A 189 14.46 5.47 -5.58
N CYS A 190 15.48 5.38 -6.44
CA CYS A 190 16.87 5.23 -6.01
C CYS A 190 17.33 6.45 -5.18
N ILE A 191 16.97 7.67 -5.59
CA ILE A 191 17.27 8.90 -4.83
C ILE A 191 16.60 8.84 -3.45
N SER A 192 15.32 8.52 -3.39
CA SER A 192 14.56 8.42 -2.15
C SER A 192 15.13 7.37 -1.18
N LYS A 193 15.57 6.23 -1.70
CA LYS A 193 16.13 5.12 -0.89
C LYS A 193 17.66 5.20 -0.70
N ARG A 194 18.32 6.21 -1.23
CA ARG A 194 19.80 6.37 -1.22
C ARG A 194 20.52 5.15 -1.80
N THR A 195 19.99 4.61 -2.88
CA THR A 195 20.55 3.47 -3.64
C THR A 195 20.97 3.92 -5.03
N THR A 196 21.51 3.01 -5.83
CA THR A 196 21.94 3.29 -7.22
C THR A 196 21.28 2.34 -8.19
N LEU A 197 21.09 2.78 -9.45
CA LEU A 197 20.54 1.95 -10.52
C LEU A 197 21.38 0.71 -10.82
N ASN A 198 22.69 0.79 -10.62
CA ASN A 198 23.63 -0.30 -10.89
C ASN A 198 23.59 -1.44 -9.84
N LYS A 199 22.81 -1.27 -8.79
CA LYS A 199 22.60 -2.31 -7.75
C LYS A 199 21.12 -2.66 -7.68
N PRO A 200 20.59 -3.39 -8.68
CA PRO A 200 19.20 -3.79 -8.68
C PRO A 200 18.93 -4.69 -7.48
N ASN A 201 17.79 -4.50 -6.84
CA ASN A 201 17.29 -5.33 -5.78
C ASN A 201 15.79 -5.58 -5.96
N LEU A 202 15.23 -6.53 -5.22
CA LEU A 202 13.81 -6.88 -5.30
C LEU A 202 12.88 -5.68 -5.02
N GLU A 203 13.35 -4.72 -4.21
CA GLU A 203 12.57 -3.53 -3.87
C GLU A 203 12.49 -2.50 -5.01
N HIS A 204 13.30 -2.62 -6.06
CA HIS A 204 13.24 -1.71 -7.19
C HIS A 204 11.97 -1.89 -8.02
N CYS A 205 11.23 -3.02 -7.84
CA CYS A 205 10.08 -3.32 -8.70
C CYS A 205 10.44 -3.08 -10.18
N SER A 206 11.47 -3.78 -10.67
CA SER A 206 12.08 -3.55 -11.98
C SER A 206 11.21 -4.04 -13.12
N SER A 207 10.01 -3.47 -13.23
CA SER A 207 9.03 -3.73 -14.28
C SER A 207 8.41 -2.42 -14.75
N ASN A 208 8.16 -2.29 -16.04
CA ASN A 208 7.47 -1.15 -16.63
C ASN A 208 5.94 -1.28 -16.61
N GLU A 209 5.41 -2.25 -15.87
CA GLU A 209 3.96 -2.52 -15.75
C GLU A 209 3.25 -1.62 -14.73
N PHE A 210 3.98 -0.88 -13.90
CA PHE A 210 3.42 0.02 -12.87
C PHE A 210 2.97 1.38 -13.43
N CYS A 211 2.39 1.40 -14.62
CA CYS A 211 1.97 2.62 -15.30
C CYS A 211 0.53 2.55 -15.82
N ALA A 212 -0.03 3.73 -16.10
CA ALA A 212 -1.39 3.85 -16.63
C ALA A 212 -1.54 3.21 -18.01
N GLU A 213 -0.50 3.24 -18.84
CA GLU A 213 -0.49 2.60 -20.14
C GLU A 213 -0.64 1.08 -20.03
N ALA A 214 0.14 0.42 -19.15
CA ALA A 214 0.03 -1.01 -18.91
C ALA A 214 -1.33 -1.41 -18.32
N PHE A 215 -1.90 -0.58 -17.44
CA PHE A 215 -3.25 -0.77 -16.93
C PHE A 215 -4.28 -0.73 -18.07
N LYS A 216 -4.16 0.23 -18.98
CA LYS A 216 -5.04 0.35 -20.14
C LYS A 216 -4.94 -0.85 -21.08
N GLU A 217 -3.71 -1.35 -21.32
CA GLU A 217 -3.51 -2.57 -22.14
C GLU A 217 -4.14 -3.82 -21.52
N LYS A 218 -4.08 -3.96 -20.18
CA LYS A 218 -4.60 -5.14 -19.48
C LYS A 218 -6.12 -5.10 -19.25
N TYR A 219 -6.67 -3.92 -18.98
CA TYR A 219 -8.05 -3.75 -18.51
C TYR A 219 -8.86 -2.74 -19.34
N GLY A 220 -8.23 -1.98 -20.22
CA GLY A 220 -8.89 -1.02 -21.10
C GLY A 220 -9.72 -1.76 -22.16
N GLN A 221 -11.03 -1.40 -22.22
CA GLN A 221 -11.92 -1.75 -23.34
C GLN A 221 -11.78 -0.73 -24.46
#